data_31be34105814205c384880d3195926a7
#
_entry.id   31be34105814205c384880d3195926a7
#
_cell.length_a   1.000
_cell.length_b   1.000
_cell.length_c   1.000
_cell.angle_alpha   90.00
_cell.angle_beta   90.00
_cell.angle_gamma   90.00
#
_symmetry.space_group_name_H-M   'P 1'
#
loop_
_entity.id
_entity.type
_entity.pdbx_description
1 polymer ?
#
loop_
_entity_poly.entity_id
_entity_poly.type
_entity_poly.pdbx_seq_one_letter_code
_entity_poly.pdbx_strand_id
1 'polypeptide(L)'
;MNGTKRKRKSSRKKVPKTHRVYCTYFPDGRYYIGYSCKTEKLYEKYYGSSNIVKEYEGELTKETIVEYDTRAPAKIQEFLLQWQQREDENCLNDMIHIRLRMSFLKDFKPIEWKPHGQNNVSTRNQ
;
A
#
# COMPACT_ATOMS: atom_id res chain seq x y z
N MET A 1 -41.75 8.63 6.81
CA MET A 1 -41.61 8.03 6.28
C MET A 1 -40.54 7.71 5.53
N ASN A 2 -40.24 8.02 4.60
CA ASN A 2 -39.24 7.76 3.88
C ASN A 2 -37.98 7.92 4.41
N GLY A 3 -37.76 8.82 5.11
CA GLY A 3 -36.48 9.06 5.57
C GLY A 3 -35.93 7.94 6.28
N THR A 4 -36.72 7.24 6.85
CA THR A 4 -36.20 6.19 7.60
C THR A 4 -35.56 5.22 6.78
N LYS A 5 -35.89 5.04 5.61
CA LYS A 5 -35.23 4.13 4.86
C LYS A 5 -33.86 4.38 4.71
N ARG A 6 -33.48 5.51 4.50
CA ARG A 6 -32.14 5.76 4.35
C ARG A 6 -31.38 5.36 5.48
N LYS A 7 -31.85 5.57 6.56
CA LYS A 7 -31.17 5.22 7.66
C LYS A 7 -30.89 3.83 7.70
N ARG A 8 -31.71 3.03 7.29
CA ARG A 8 -31.44 1.69 7.39
C ARG A 8 -30.27 1.35 6.63
N LYS A 9 -30.06 1.88 5.54
CA LYS A 9 -28.94 1.61 4.85
C LYS A 9 -27.75 1.84 5.60
N SER A 10 -27.69 2.88 6.24
CA SER A 10 -26.46 3.15 6.91
C SER A 10 -26.27 2.22 8.05
N SER A 11 -27.28 1.67 8.58
CA SER A 11 -27.01 0.83 9.69
C SER A 11 -26.62 -0.55 9.26
N ARG A 12 -26.63 -0.85 7.98
CA ARG A 12 -26.28 -2.11 7.58
C ARG A 12 -24.94 -2.29 7.95
N LYS A 13 -24.49 -3.31 8.50
CA LYS A 13 -23.24 -3.46 8.92
C LYS A 13 -22.29 -3.34 7.93
N LYS A 14 -21.35 -2.60 8.05
CA LYS A 14 -20.31 -2.48 7.19
C LYS A 14 -19.29 -3.45 7.53
N VAL A 15 -18.80 -4.17 6.62
CA VAL A 15 -17.72 -5.11 6.88
C VAL A 15 -16.48 -4.30 7.11
N PRO A 16 -15.76 -4.50 8.15
CA PRO A 16 -14.54 -3.75 8.39
C PRO A 16 -13.55 -4.03 7.28
N LYS A 17 -12.84 -3.03 6.85
CA LYS A 17 -11.86 -3.18 5.79
C LYS A 17 -10.47 -3.28 6.37
N THR A 18 -9.64 -4.03 5.72
CA THR A 18 -8.23 -4.11 6.09
C THR A 18 -7.48 -3.24 5.10
N HIS A 19 -6.69 -2.33 5.62
CA HIS A 19 -5.96 -1.39 4.79
C HIS A 19 -4.50 -1.86 4.73
N ARG A 20 -4.06 -2.25 3.55
CA ARG A 20 -2.77 -2.89 3.37
C ARG A 20 -1.81 -2.04 2.59
N VAL A 21 -0.55 -2.08 2.98
CA VAL A 21 0.51 -1.49 2.19
C VAL A 21 1.28 -2.68 1.66
N TYR A 22 1.50 -2.75 0.37
CA TYR A 22 2.11 -3.91 -0.26
C TYR A 22 3.21 -3.51 -1.23
N CYS A 23 3.99 -4.48 -1.63
CA CYS A 23 5.00 -4.28 -2.64
C CYS A 23 4.83 -5.36 -3.68
N THR A 24 4.71 -4.96 -4.94
CA THR A 24 4.62 -5.90 -6.05
C THR A 24 6.00 -5.98 -6.67
N TYR A 25 6.52 -7.19 -6.84
CA TYR A 25 7.84 -7.39 -7.39
C TYR A 25 7.77 -7.96 -8.79
N PHE A 26 8.60 -7.45 -9.66
CA PHE A 26 8.73 -7.95 -11.02
C PHE A 26 9.93 -8.89 -11.05
N PRO A 27 9.96 -9.83 -11.96
CA PRO A 27 11.04 -10.80 -11.98
C PRO A 27 12.43 -10.19 -12.16
N ASP A 28 12.50 -9.02 -12.76
CA ASP A 28 13.79 -8.41 -13.02
C ASP A 28 14.29 -7.55 -11.87
N GLY A 29 13.62 -7.55 -10.74
CA GLY A 29 14.10 -6.79 -9.60
C GLY A 29 13.42 -5.47 -9.39
N ARG A 30 12.60 -5.02 -10.33
CA ARG A 30 11.89 -3.77 -10.15
C ARG A 30 10.71 -4.02 -9.22
N TYR A 31 10.18 -3.00 -8.60
CA TYR A 31 9.09 -3.18 -7.67
C TYR A 31 8.21 -1.93 -7.58
N TYR A 32 7.02 -2.11 -7.05
CA TYR A 32 6.04 -1.05 -6.96
C TYR A 32 5.39 -1.12 -5.56
N ILE A 33 5.35 -0.02 -4.83
CA ILE A 33 4.77 0.04 -3.50
C ILE A 33 3.39 0.66 -3.60
N GLY A 34 2.39 0.03 -3.03
CA GLY A 34 1.02 0.51 -3.15
C GLY A 34 0.19 0.29 -1.90
N TYR A 35 -1.06 0.73 -1.97
CA TYR A 35 -2.00 0.61 -0.88
C TYR A 35 -3.29 0.06 -1.44
N SER A 36 -3.98 -0.76 -0.66
CA SER A 36 -5.25 -1.29 -1.07
C SER A 36 -6.13 -1.59 0.14
N CYS A 37 -7.44 -1.40 0.00
CA CYS A 37 -8.36 -1.85 1.02
C CYS A 37 -9.38 -2.80 0.42
N LYS A 38 -9.01 -3.50 -0.65
CA LYS A 38 -9.90 -4.45 -1.28
C LYS A 38 -10.13 -5.65 -0.37
N THR A 39 -11.21 -6.38 -0.61
CA THR A 39 -11.47 -7.57 0.17
C THR A 39 -10.33 -8.55 -0.09
N GLU A 40 -10.18 -9.51 0.79
CA GLU A 40 -9.12 -10.45 0.65
C GLU A 40 -9.13 -11.14 -0.69
N LYS A 41 -10.26 -11.58 -1.15
CA LYS A 41 -10.36 -12.25 -2.40
C LYS A 41 -9.90 -11.39 -3.57
N LEU A 42 -10.30 -10.14 -3.61
CA LEU A 42 -9.89 -9.28 -4.69
C LEU A 42 -8.43 -8.87 -4.53
N TYR A 43 -7.99 -8.73 -3.30
CA TYR A 43 -6.61 -8.34 -3.06
C TYR A 43 -5.62 -9.40 -3.55
N GLU A 44 -5.98 -10.67 -3.43
CA GLU A 44 -5.08 -11.70 -3.86
C GLU A 44 -4.70 -11.58 -5.32
N LYS A 45 -5.57 -11.04 -6.14
CA LYS A 45 -5.29 -10.92 -7.55
C LYS A 45 -4.88 -9.53 -7.95
N TYR A 46 -4.75 -8.64 -6.99
CA TYR A 46 -4.48 -7.24 -7.28
C TYR A 46 -3.01 -6.93 -7.05
N TYR A 47 -2.33 -6.42 -8.05
CA TYR A 47 -0.92 -6.11 -7.94
C TYR A 47 -0.63 -4.61 -8.09
N GLY A 48 -1.63 -3.79 -8.31
CA GLY A 48 -1.44 -2.35 -8.39
C GLY A 48 -2.28 -1.72 -9.47
N SER A 49 -2.50 -0.42 -9.38
CA SER A 49 -3.30 0.26 -10.37
C SER A 49 -2.44 1.00 -11.39
N SER A 50 -1.13 0.98 -11.24
CA SER A 50 -0.26 1.64 -12.17
C SER A 50 -0.31 0.95 -13.53
N ASN A 51 -0.19 1.69 -14.60
CA ASN A 51 -0.20 1.10 -15.92
C ASN A 51 0.97 0.14 -16.11
N ILE A 52 2.10 0.41 -15.49
CA ILE A 52 3.23 -0.46 -15.62
C ILE A 52 2.88 -1.84 -15.10
N VAL A 53 2.17 -1.90 -13.98
CA VAL A 53 1.78 -3.17 -13.42
C VAL A 53 0.71 -3.82 -14.27
N LYS A 54 -0.30 -3.07 -14.69
CA LYS A 54 -1.39 -3.64 -15.45
C LYS A 54 -0.98 -4.18 -16.79
N GLU A 55 -0.02 -3.55 -17.41
CA GLU A 55 0.37 -3.97 -18.73
C GLU A 55 1.46 -5.03 -18.76
N TYR A 56 1.99 -5.37 -17.60
CA TYR A 56 3.06 -6.35 -17.56
C TYR A 56 2.49 -7.72 -17.77
N GLU A 57 3.03 -8.47 -18.67
CA GLU A 57 2.53 -9.78 -18.96
C GLU A 57 3.29 -10.92 -18.35
N GLY A 58 4.20 -10.70 -17.50
CA GLY A 58 4.94 -11.77 -16.88
C GLY A 58 4.39 -12.08 -15.51
N GLU A 59 5.14 -12.82 -14.74
CA GLU A 59 4.75 -13.20 -13.44
C GLU A 59 5.05 -12.15 -12.41
N LEU A 60 4.12 -11.79 -11.58
CA LEU A 60 4.35 -10.82 -10.52
C LEU A 60 4.15 -11.51 -9.18
N THR A 61 4.88 -11.06 -8.18
CA THR A 61 4.67 -11.56 -6.82
C THR A 61 4.40 -10.36 -5.95
N LYS A 62 3.83 -10.60 -4.79
CA LYS A 62 3.44 -9.50 -3.94
C LYS A 62 3.76 -9.82 -2.48
N GLU A 63 4.20 -8.82 -1.77
CA GLU A 63 4.48 -8.94 -0.36
C GLU A 63 3.54 -7.97 0.35
N THR A 64 2.79 -8.42 1.37
CA THR A 64 2.00 -7.49 2.15
C THR A 64 2.93 -7.00 3.25
N ILE A 65 3.27 -5.73 3.23
CA ILE A 65 4.24 -5.19 4.15
C ILE A 65 3.63 -4.98 5.53
N VAL A 66 2.45 -4.38 5.58
CA VAL A 66 1.80 -4.12 6.85
C VAL A 66 0.32 -3.89 6.63
N GLU A 67 -0.48 -4.17 7.65
CA GLU A 67 -1.92 -4.01 7.57
C GLU A 67 -2.38 -3.13 8.71
N TYR A 68 -3.40 -2.32 8.46
CA TYR A 68 -3.95 -1.44 9.46
C TYR A 68 -5.47 -1.51 9.41
N ASP A 69 -6.12 -1.12 10.51
CA ASP A 69 -7.57 -1.13 10.57
C ASP A 69 -8.17 0.12 9.97
N THR A 70 -7.40 1.16 9.77
CA THR A 70 -7.93 2.39 9.20
C THR A 70 -7.03 2.87 8.08
N ARG A 71 -7.54 3.78 7.29
CA ARG A 71 -6.86 4.25 6.11
C ARG A 71 -5.66 5.15 6.41
N ALA A 72 -5.78 6.06 7.36
CA ALA A 72 -4.75 7.06 7.57
C ALA A 72 -3.35 6.49 7.81
N PRO A 73 -3.17 5.57 8.77
CA PRO A 73 -1.83 5.06 8.98
C PRO A 73 -1.31 4.30 7.77
N ALA A 74 -2.20 3.63 7.04
CA ALA A 74 -1.75 2.91 5.85
C ALA A 74 -1.24 3.87 4.80
N LYS A 75 -1.94 4.99 4.59
CA LYS A 75 -1.51 5.94 3.58
C LYS A 75 -0.23 6.66 3.99
N ILE A 76 -0.05 6.90 5.28
CA ILE A 76 1.17 7.52 5.74
C ILE A 76 2.33 6.56 5.52
N GLN A 77 2.13 5.28 5.86
CA GLN A 77 3.20 4.32 5.71
C GLN A 77 3.55 4.12 4.23
N GLU A 78 2.53 4.09 3.36
CA GLU A 78 2.77 3.96 1.94
C GLU A 78 3.64 5.13 1.47
N PHE A 79 3.29 6.35 1.88
CA PHE A 79 4.04 7.52 1.49
C PHE A 79 5.49 7.43 1.99
N LEU A 80 5.69 7.06 3.23
CA LEU A 80 7.03 7.02 3.77
C LEU A 80 7.89 5.98 3.08
N LEU A 81 7.32 4.84 2.74
CA LEU A 81 8.09 3.83 2.05
C LEU A 81 8.45 4.28 0.64
N GLN A 82 7.52 4.92 -0.04
CA GLN A 82 7.80 5.41 -1.37
C GLN A 82 8.87 6.51 -1.29
N TRP A 83 8.79 7.35 -0.28
CA TRP A 83 9.75 8.42 -0.12
C TRP A 83 11.14 7.85 0.16
N GLN A 84 11.22 6.82 1.00
CA GLN A 84 12.50 6.23 1.31
C GLN A 84 13.16 5.60 0.09
N GLN A 85 12.36 5.13 -0.85
CA GLN A 85 12.90 4.47 -2.04
C GLN A 85 12.94 5.38 -3.25
N ARG A 86 12.77 6.67 -3.06
CA ARG A 86 12.64 7.58 -4.21
C ARG A 86 13.84 7.63 -5.14
N GLU A 87 14.99 7.27 -4.62
CA GLU A 87 16.16 7.30 -5.47
C GLU A 87 16.59 5.94 -5.97
N ASP A 88 15.83 4.91 -5.67
CA ASP A 88 16.17 3.57 -6.10
C ASP A 88 15.65 3.41 -7.53
N GLU A 89 16.55 3.15 -8.47
CA GLU A 89 16.17 3.01 -9.84
C GLU A 89 15.20 1.89 -10.07
N ASN A 90 15.14 0.90 -9.20
CA ASN A 90 14.24 -0.21 -9.37
C ASN A 90 12.84 0.06 -8.82
N CYS A 91 12.66 1.19 -8.14
CA CYS A 91 11.36 1.54 -7.63
C CYS A 91 10.55 2.19 -8.73
N LEU A 92 9.41 1.60 -9.06
CA LEU A 92 8.62 2.08 -10.18
C LEU A 92 7.60 3.14 -9.82
N ASN A 93 7.54 3.55 -8.55
CA ASN A 93 6.63 4.59 -8.14
C ASN A 93 7.18 5.93 -8.63
N ASP A 94 6.49 6.59 -9.53
CA ASP A 94 6.97 7.84 -10.04
C ASP A 94 6.17 9.03 -9.53
N MET A 95 5.14 8.81 -8.74
CA MET A 95 4.39 9.89 -8.18
C MET A 95 3.91 9.53 -6.80
N ILE A 96 3.84 10.51 -5.91
CA ILE A 96 3.35 10.29 -4.58
C ILE A 96 2.10 11.12 -4.42
N HIS A 97 0.96 10.48 -4.09
CA HIS A 97 -0.29 11.18 -3.90
C HIS A 97 -0.70 11.00 -2.47
N ILE A 98 -0.63 12.05 -1.66
CA ILE A 98 -0.98 11.93 -0.28
C ILE A 98 -1.71 13.19 0.18
N ARG A 99 -2.74 13.02 0.99
CA ARG A 99 -3.46 14.14 1.51
C ARG A 99 -3.82 13.75 2.91
N LEU A 100 -3.13 14.27 3.89
CA LEU A 100 -3.31 13.90 5.28
C LEU A 100 -3.35 15.11 6.16
N ARG A 101 -4.07 15.01 7.27
CA ARG A 101 -4.08 16.08 8.21
C ARG A 101 -2.88 15.91 9.12
N MET A 102 -2.36 17.03 9.60
CA MET A 102 -1.21 16.98 10.48
C MET A 102 -1.51 16.18 11.72
N SER A 103 -2.76 16.18 12.17
CA SER A 103 -3.07 15.47 13.39
C SER A 103 -2.82 13.97 13.26
N PHE A 104 -2.91 13.42 12.06
CA PHE A 104 -2.67 12.01 11.88
C PHE A 104 -1.18 11.68 11.98
N LEU A 105 -0.34 12.66 11.79
CA LEU A 105 1.08 12.40 11.78
C LEU A 105 1.74 12.46 13.15
N LYS A 106 1.12 13.13 14.09
CA LYS A 106 1.72 13.30 15.37
C LYS A 106 2.13 12.06 16.11
N ASP A 107 1.31 11.08 16.19
CA ASP A 107 1.68 9.90 16.91
C ASP A 107 2.01 8.70 16.04
N PHE A 108 2.17 8.94 14.76
CA PHE A 108 2.41 7.84 13.86
C PHE A 108 3.84 7.33 14.00
N LYS A 109 4.00 6.01 14.06
CA LYS A 109 5.31 5.43 14.14
C LYS A 109 5.56 4.59 12.91
N PRO A 110 6.49 4.96 12.08
CA PRO A 110 6.74 4.22 10.85
C PRO A 110 7.40 2.87 11.14
N ILE A 111 7.20 1.94 10.24
CA ILE A 111 7.87 0.66 10.36
C ILE A 111 9.16 0.74 9.56
N GLU A 112 10.04 -0.22 9.79
CA GLU A 112 11.25 -0.28 9.02
C GLU A 112 11.07 -1.38 8.00
N TRP A 113 11.38 -1.12 6.76
CA TRP A 113 11.19 -2.09 5.70
C TRP A 113 12.08 -1.73 4.52
N LYS A 114 12.59 -2.72 3.86
CA LYS A 114 13.33 -2.50 2.64
C LYS A 114 12.96 -3.58 1.67
N PRO A 115 13.01 -3.28 0.37
CA PRO A 115 12.68 -4.29 -0.63
C PRO A 115 13.73 -5.39 -0.58
N HIS A 116 13.37 -6.54 -1.07
CA HIS A 116 14.22 -7.70 -0.96
C HIS A 116 15.66 -7.49 -1.37
N GLY A 117 15.92 -6.91 -2.42
CA GLY A 117 17.31 -6.76 -2.84
C GLY A 117 18.13 -5.85 -1.96
N GLN A 118 17.51 -4.83 -1.39
CA GLN A 118 18.25 -3.88 -0.62
C GLN A 118 18.64 -4.40 0.74
N ASN A 119 17.94 -5.35 1.26
CA ASN A 119 18.29 -5.86 2.53
C ASN A 119 19.68 -6.42 2.53
N ASN A 120 20.07 -7.05 1.51
CA ASN A 120 21.39 -7.61 1.48
C ASN A 120 22.42 -6.55 1.45
N VAL A 121 22.22 -5.55 0.74
CA VAL A 121 23.19 -4.52 0.65
C VAL A 121 23.36 -3.87 1.94
N SER A 122 22.32 -3.51 2.59
CA SER A 122 22.49 -2.79 3.77
C SER A 122 23.19 -3.56 4.78
N THR A 123 23.08 -4.82 4.79
CA THR A 123 23.75 -5.50 5.80
C THR A 123 25.14 -5.45 5.60
N ARG A 124 25.65 -5.29 4.44
CA ARG A 124 26.99 -5.30 4.33
C ARG A 124 27.57 -4.11 4.59
N ASN A 125 26.98 -3.17 4.48
CA ASN A 125 27.53 -2.03 4.69
C ASN A 125 27.97 -1.75 5.85
N GLN A 126 28.03 -2.31 6.52
CA GLN A 126 28.45 -1.98 7.65
C GLN A 126 29.45 -2.24 7.91
#